data_eb29655f06862c10912b51e65a1b3315
#
_entry.id   eb29655f06862c10912b51e65a1b3315
#
_cell.length_a   1.000
_cell.length_b   1.000
_cell.length_c   1.000
_cell.angle_alpha   90.00
_cell.angle_beta   90.00
_cell.angle_gamma   90.00
#
_symmetry.space_group_name_H-M   'P 1'
#
loop_
_entity.id
_entity.type
_entity.pdbx_description
1 polymer ?
#
loop_
_entity_poly.entity_id
_entity_poly.type
_entity_poly.pdbx_seq_one_letter_code
_entity_poly.pdbx_strand_id
1 'polypeptide(L)'
;MGKGLDETERIGYNKTQIKGVDTGMTLLENWRNKAYGDGMDKKEQEKLWTDYFLVEKGIYEKLLSDPTQVVEGTVRELAEKYGTDVQTMTGFLDGINESLKGYENPIETMEEDTKVKIEIDPEKLYYNMVDARANWLYQLPEWNDILTEEKRKELYHQCKISGTVRRTGRKVYPNDPCPCGSGKKYKKCCGKNA
;
A
#
# COMPACT_ATOMS: atom_id res chain seq x y z
N MET A 1 55.75 9.88 26.87
CA MET A 1 55.47 8.47 26.49
C MET A 1 54.00 8.21 26.83
N GLY A 2 53.18 7.83 25.92
CA GLY A 2 51.74 7.54 26.15
C GLY A 2 50.97 7.79 24.85
N LYS A 3 50.93 6.79 23.99
CA LYS A 3 50.16 6.80 22.74
C LYS A 3 48.68 6.62 23.08
N GLY A 4 47.84 7.61 22.73
CA GLY A 4 46.41 7.46 22.66
C GLY A 4 46.01 6.72 21.39
N LEU A 5 45.27 5.65 21.53
CA LEU A 5 44.65 4.90 20.44
C LEU A 5 43.37 5.61 20.03
N ASP A 6 43.31 6.06 18.79
CA ASP A 6 42.11 6.53 18.13
C ASP A 6 41.47 5.30 17.45
N GLU A 7 40.40 4.79 18.05
CA GLU A 7 39.58 3.73 17.47
C GLU A 7 38.24 4.30 17.01
N THR A 8 38.27 4.98 15.87
CA THR A 8 37.08 5.11 15.03
C THR A 8 37.06 3.99 13.98
N GLU A 9 36.59 2.82 14.37
CA GLU A 9 36.26 1.77 13.42
C GLU A 9 35.13 2.23 12.53
N ARG A 10 35.52 2.69 11.33
CA ARG A 10 34.63 2.84 10.18
C ARG A 10 34.09 1.46 9.81
N ILE A 11 32.83 1.21 10.09
CA ILE A 11 32.09 0.10 9.48
C ILE A 11 32.09 0.37 7.98
N GLY A 12 32.99 -0.30 7.27
CA GLY A 12 33.09 -0.28 5.83
C GLY A 12 31.86 -0.95 5.22
N TYR A 13 30.94 -0.17 4.72
CA TYR A 13 29.93 -0.66 3.79
C TYR A 13 30.66 -1.14 2.55
N ASN A 14 30.75 -2.44 2.41
CA ASN A 14 31.36 -3.10 1.26
C ASN A 14 30.45 -2.83 0.05
N LYS A 15 30.87 -1.91 -0.82
CA LYS A 15 30.28 -1.63 -2.13
C LYS A 15 30.51 -2.81 -3.06
N THR A 16 29.88 -3.94 -2.77
CA THR A 16 29.75 -4.98 -3.78
C THR A 16 28.65 -4.50 -4.74
N GLN A 17 29.06 -3.92 -5.85
CA GLN A 17 28.21 -3.72 -7.00
C GLN A 17 27.68 -5.09 -7.43
N ILE A 18 26.50 -5.44 -6.97
CA ILE A 18 25.70 -6.46 -7.63
C ILE A 18 25.27 -5.80 -8.95
N LYS A 19 26.02 -6.08 -10.03
CA LYS A 19 25.53 -5.81 -11.38
C LYS A 19 24.18 -6.46 -11.49
N GLY A 20 23.12 -5.63 -11.60
CA GLY A 20 21.77 -6.09 -11.85
C GLY A 20 21.83 -7.04 -13.03
N VAL A 21 21.34 -8.26 -12.83
CA VAL A 21 21.04 -9.14 -13.94
C VAL A 21 19.94 -8.41 -14.69
N ASP A 22 20.27 -7.92 -15.89
CA ASP A 22 19.27 -7.37 -16.81
C ASP A 22 18.34 -8.52 -17.21
N THR A 23 17.26 -8.67 -16.47
CA THR A 23 16.23 -9.69 -16.73
C THR A 23 15.26 -9.25 -17.81
N GLY A 24 15.42 -8.04 -18.37
CA GLY A 24 14.44 -7.41 -19.27
C GLY A 24 13.14 -7.04 -18.60
N MET A 25 13.05 -7.14 -17.27
CA MET A 25 11.86 -6.85 -16.47
C MET A 25 11.95 -5.46 -15.86
N THR A 26 10.82 -4.76 -15.79
CA THR A 26 10.73 -3.44 -15.12
C THR A 26 10.95 -3.56 -13.61
N LEU A 27 11.21 -2.43 -12.92
CA LEU A 27 11.33 -2.40 -11.46
C LEU A 27 10.05 -2.94 -10.80
N LEU A 28 8.89 -2.58 -11.34
CA LEU A 28 7.59 -3.03 -10.82
C LEU A 28 7.38 -4.53 -11.01
N GLU A 29 7.72 -5.07 -12.17
CA GLU A 29 7.63 -6.51 -12.43
C GLU A 29 8.55 -7.30 -11.49
N ASN A 30 9.78 -6.81 -11.26
CA ASN A 30 10.71 -7.41 -10.31
C ASN A 30 10.14 -7.37 -8.88
N TRP A 31 9.54 -6.24 -8.46
CA TRP A 31 8.87 -6.14 -7.17
C TRP A 31 7.70 -7.12 -7.05
N ARG A 32 6.80 -7.14 -8.04
CA ARG A 32 5.64 -8.03 -8.05
C ARG A 32 6.03 -9.50 -8.00
N ASN A 33 7.08 -9.89 -8.72
CA ASN A 33 7.61 -11.26 -8.66
C ASN A 33 8.23 -11.57 -7.29
N LYS A 34 8.95 -10.63 -6.69
CA LYS A 34 9.49 -10.78 -5.33
C LYS A 34 8.37 -10.87 -4.28
N ALA A 35 7.33 -10.07 -4.41
CA ALA A 35 6.26 -9.97 -3.41
C ALA A 35 5.19 -11.08 -3.52
N TYR A 36 4.90 -11.54 -4.75
CA TYR A 36 3.76 -12.41 -5.04
C TYR A 36 4.13 -13.67 -5.86
N GLY A 37 5.41 -13.84 -6.22
CA GLY A 37 5.85 -14.99 -7.03
C GLY A 37 5.78 -16.30 -6.25
N ASP A 38 5.56 -17.40 -6.97
CA ASP A 38 5.40 -18.75 -6.40
C ASP A 38 6.72 -19.38 -5.90
N GLY A 39 7.84 -18.64 -5.98
CA GLY A 39 9.18 -19.18 -5.70
C GLY A 39 9.61 -19.20 -4.23
N MET A 40 8.87 -18.56 -3.33
CA MET A 40 9.18 -18.48 -1.90
C MET A 40 8.33 -19.45 -1.08
N ASP A 41 8.94 -19.99 -0.01
CA ASP A 41 8.15 -20.69 0.98
C ASP A 41 7.33 -19.70 1.84
N LYS A 42 6.33 -20.24 2.56
CA LYS A 42 5.41 -19.43 3.36
C LYS A 42 6.15 -18.59 4.41
N LYS A 43 7.22 -19.12 5.02
CA LYS A 43 7.97 -18.44 6.07
C LYS A 43 8.82 -17.29 5.50
N GLU A 44 9.40 -17.51 4.34
CA GLU A 44 10.15 -16.46 3.61
C GLU A 44 9.22 -15.33 3.18
N GLN A 45 8.03 -15.66 2.70
CA GLN A 45 7.01 -14.69 2.32
C GLN A 45 6.50 -13.89 3.53
N GLU A 46 6.20 -14.56 4.66
CA GLU A 46 5.82 -13.87 5.91
C GLU A 46 6.92 -12.92 6.38
N LYS A 47 8.19 -13.34 6.28
CA LYS A 47 9.33 -12.48 6.64
C LYS A 47 9.44 -11.28 5.72
N LEU A 48 9.34 -11.47 4.39
CA LEU A 48 9.39 -10.39 3.40
C LEU A 48 8.34 -9.31 3.72
N TRP A 49 7.09 -9.71 3.94
CA TRP A 49 6.01 -8.78 4.24
C TRP A 49 6.18 -8.10 5.59
N THR A 50 6.70 -8.81 6.60
CA THR A 50 7.00 -8.21 7.91
C THR A 50 8.06 -7.12 7.77
N ASP A 51 9.15 -7.40 7.06
CA ASP A 51 10.23 -6.45 6.84
C ASP A 51 9.74 -5.26 6.00
N TYR A 52 8.94 -5.51 4.96
CA TYR A 52 8.34 -4.47 4.12
C TYR A 52 7.44 -3.54 4.93
N PHE A 53 6.51 -4.08 5.73
CA PHE A 53 5.57 -3.27 6.52
C PHE A 53 6.27 -2.42 7.58
N LEU A 54 7.40 -2.86 8.12
CA LEU A 54 8.22 -2.04 9.02
C LEU A 54 8.83 -0.83 8.30
N VAL A 55 9.38 -1.05 7.10
CA VAL A 55 9.93 0.03 6.27
C VAL A 55 8.83 0.98 5.82
N GLU A 56 7.74 0.46 5.28
CA GLU A 56 6.57 1.22 4.85
C GLU A 56 6.05 2.12 5.97
N LYS A 57 5.84 1.57 7.16
CA LYS A 57 5.41 2.32 8.33
C LYS A 57 6.37 3.46 8.66
N GLY A 58 7.67 3.20 8.69
CA GLY A 58 8.69 4.22 8.98
C GLY A 58 8.75 5.34 7.93
N ILE A 59 8.43 5.04 6.66
CA ILE A 59 8.29 6.06 5.61
C ILE A 59 7.04 6.91 5.86
N TYR A 60 5.88 6.28 6.14
CA TYR A 60 4.65 7.00 6.43
C TYR A 60 4.74 7.87 7.68
N GLU A 61 5.36 7.41 8.76
CA GLU A 61 5.61 8.23 9.96
C GLU A 61 6.36 9.53 9.60
N LYS A 62 7.39 9.45 8.74
CA LYS A 62 8.13 10.63 8.28
C LYS A 62 7.31 11.53 7.35
N LEU A 63 6.51 10.96 6.44
CA LEU A 63 5.65 11.74 5.55
C LEU A 63 4.52 12.43 6.30
N LEU A 64 3.92 11.75 7.28
CA LEU A 64 2.81 12.29 8.07
C LEU A 64 3.27 13.29 9.13
N SER A 65 4.54 13.27 9.55
CA SER A 65 5.09 14.30 10.45
C SER A 65 5.09 15.70 9.84
N ASP A 66 5.13 15.80 8.49
CA ASP A 66 4.90 17.04 7.73
C ASP A 66 4.13 16.71 6.44
N PRO A 67 2.80 16.66 6.50
CA PRO A 67 1.97 16.26 5.37
C PRO A 67 1.92 17.29 4.24
N THR A 68 2.52 18.46 4.45
CA THR A 68 2.61 19.53 3.44
C THR A 68 3.89 19.46 2.62
N GLN A 69 4.85 18.64 3.06
CA GLN A 69 6.12 18.50 2.35
C GLN A 69 5.95 17.86 0.97
N VAL A 70 6.76 18.33 0.06
CA VAL A 70 6.94 17.71 -1.26
C VAL A 70 8.28 17.00 -1.25
N VAL A 71 8.26 15.68 -1.44
CA VAL A 71 9.48 14.88 -1.52
C VAL A 71 9.73 14.52 -2.98
N GLU A 72 10.85 14.94 -3.52
CA GLU A 72 11.26 14.69 -4.90
C GLU A 72 12.65 14.04 -4.93
N GLY A 73 12.90 13.23 -5.92
CA GLY A 73 14.17 12.58 -6.16
C GLY A 73 14.03 11.43 -7.15
N THR A 74 15.12 10.78 -7.48
CA THR A 74 15.06 9.51 -8.22
C THR A 74 14.62 8.38 -7.29
N VAL A 75 14.15 7.26 -7.85
CA VAL A 75 13.80 6.07 -7.07
C VAL A 75 14.95 5.64 -6.17
N ARG A 76 16.18 5.67 -6.71
CA ARG A 76 17.42 5.36 -5.98
C ARG A 76 17.68 6.34 -4.83
N GLU A 77 17.58 7.64 -5.08
CA GLU A 77 17.78 8.67 -4.06
C GLU A 77 16.75 8.56 -2.92
N LEU A 78 15.50 8.22 -3.24
CA LEU A 78 14.48 7.99 -2.24
C LEU A 78 14.73 6.71 -1.44
N ALA A 79 15.18 5.63 -2.09
CA ALA A 79 15.58 4.41 -1.41
C ALA A 79 16.70 4.68 -0.40
N GLU A 80 17.74 5.39 -0.80
CA GLU A 80 18.86 5.82 0.08
C GLU A 80 18.36 6.71 1.22
N LYS A 81 17.53 7.72 0.92
CA LYS A 81 16.94 8.65 1.91
C LYS A 81 16.18 7.93 3.01
N TYR A 82 15.45 6.91 2.66
CA TYR A 82 14.62 6.15 3.61
C TYR A 82 15.33 4.90 4.16
N GLY A 83 16.56 4.62 3.73
CA GLY A 83 17.38 3.52 4.23
C GLY A 83 16.87 2.14 3.80
N THR A 84 16.35 2.06 2.58
CA THR A 84 15.82 0.82 1.99
C THR A 84 16.46 0.52 0.62
N ASP A 85 16.13 -0.63 0.03
CA ASP A 85 16.54 -0.98 -1.33
C ASP A 85 15.55 -0.45 -2.39
N VAL A 86 16.01 -0.38 -3.64
CA VAL A 86 15.22 0.12 -4.77
C VAL A 86 13.94 -0.69 -4.98
N GLN A 87 13.97 -2.00 -4.77
CA GLN A 87 12.80 -2.85 -4.95
C GLN A 87 11.72 -2.58 -3.90
N THR A 88 12.11 -2.43 -2.64
CA THR A 88 11.21 -2.06 -1.56
C THR A 88 10.65 -0.66 -1.77
N MET A 89 11.48 0.31 -2.22
CA MET A 89 11.02 1.65 -2.58
C MET A 89 10.05 1.63 -3.76
N THR A 90 10.27 0.77 -4.76
CA THR A 90 9.33 0.57 -5.88
C THR A 90 7.95 0.13 -5.38
N GLY A 91 7.91 -0.86 -4.47
CA GLY A 91 6.66 -1.31 -3.88
C GLY A 91 5.95 -0.23 -3.07
N PHE A 92 6.72 0.59 -2.34
CA PHE A 92 6.16 1.73 -1.62
C PHE A 92 5.55 2.78 -2.57
N LEU A 93 6.26 3.12 -3.64
CA LEU A 93 5.78 4.08 -4.65
C LEU A 93 4.53 3.57 -5.39
N ASP A 94 4.47 2.27 -5.72
CA ASP A 94 3.26 1.63 -6.28
C ASP A 94 2.06 1.77 -5.33
N GLY A 95 2.25 1.46 -4.04
CA GLY A 95 1.19 1.52 -3.04
C GLY A 95 0.67 2.93 -2.73
N ILE A 96 1.54 3.97 -2.76
CA ILE A 96 1.12 5.34 -2.44
C ILE A 96 0.58 6.12 -3.65
N ASN A 97 0.83 5.65 -4.87
CA ASN A 97 0.67 6.44 -6.10
C ASN A 97 -0.74 7.04 -6.27
N GLU A 98 -1.78 6.26 -5.98
CA GLU A 98 -3.18 6.71 -6.05
C GLU A 98 -3.55 7.72 -4.94
N SER A 99 -2.68 7.90 -3.94
CA SER A 99 -2.90 8.79 -2.79
C SER A 99 -2.21 10.14 -2.93
N LEU A 100 -1.67 10.45 -4.12
CA LEU A 100 -0.95 11.69 -4.41
C LEU A 100 -1.90 12.79 -4.89
N LYS A 101 -1.47 14.06 -4.74
CA LYS A 101 -2.22 15.26 -5.17
C LYS A 101 -2.13 15.47 -6.67
N GLY A 102 -3.18 15.10 -7.41
CA GLY A 102 -3.43 15.55 -8.77
C GLY A 102 -2.47 15.01 -9.84
N TYR A 103 -1.62 14.03 -9.53
CA TYR A 103 -0.73 13.38 -10.48
C TYR A 103 -0.42 11.94 -10.02
N GLU A 104 0.16 11.17 -10.91
CA GLU A 104 0.66 9.82 -10.66
C GLU A 104 2.09 9.71 -11.19
N ASN A 105 2.96 9.02 -10.47
CA ASN A 105 4.28 8.68 -10.96
C ASN A 105 4.19 7.56 -12.01
N PRO A 106 5.12 7.46 -12.97
CA PRO A 106 5.09 6.47 -14.05
C PRO A 106 5.54 5.08 -13.57
N ILE A 107 4.81 4.49 -12.61
CA ILE A 107 5.20 3.27 -11.89
C ILE A 107 5.53 2.10 -12.83
N GLU A 108 4.74 1.92 -13.90
CA GLU A 108 4.91 0.80 -14.85
C GLU A 108 6.22 0.88 -15.65
N THR A 109 6.75 2.08 -15.85
CA THR A 109 7.91 2.32 -16.71
C THR A 109 9.09 2.97 -16.00
N MET A 110 9.00 3.16 -14.67
CA MET A 110 10.08 3.80 -13.92
C MET A 110 11.31 2.91 -13.83
N GLU A 111 12.45 3.56 -13.90
CA GLU A 111 13.78 3.01 -13.68
C GLU A 111 14.37 3.61 -12.40
N GLU A 112 15.53 3.12 -11.96
CA GLU A 112 16.18 3.61 -10.74
C GLU A 112 16.47 5.12 -10.76
N ASP A 113 16.78 5.65 -11.95
CA ASP A 113 17.10 7.08 -12.15
C ASP A 113 15.87 7.93 -12.54
N THR A 114 14.67 7.32 -12.60
CA THR A 114 13.43 8.03 -12.87
C THR A 114 13.12 8.96 -11.71
N LYS A 115 12.89 10.25 -12.03
CA LYS A 115 12.44 11.22 -11.04
C LYS A 115 10.98 10.98 -10.69
N VAL A 116 10.74 10.86 -9.40
CA VAL A 116 9.42 10.67 -8.82
C VAL A 116 9.16 11.77 -7.77
N LYS A 117 7.89 12.00 -7.51
CA LYS A 117 7.44 13.01 -6.56
C LYS A 117 6.43 12.38 -5.60
N ILE A 118 6.51 12.74 -4.34
CA ILE A 118 5.54 12.35 -3.31
C ILE A 118 5.00 13.65 -2.71
N GLU A 119 3.76 13.96 -3.01
CA GLU A 119 2.97 15.00 -2.38
C GLU A 119 1.62 14.37 -2.04
N ILE A 120 1.44 14.05 -0.76
CA ILE A 120 0.27 13.28 -0.32
C ILE A 120 -1.01 14.11 -0.33
N ASP A 121 -2.11 13.47 -0.71
CA ASP A 121 -3.46 13.92 -0.40
C ASP A 121 -3.92 13.20 0.88
N PRO A 122 -3.99 13.86 2.05
CA PRO A 122 -4.24 13.18 3.30
C PRO A 122 -5.58 12.44 3.35
N GLU A 123 -6.63 12.97 2.73
CA GLU A 123 -7.94 12.33 2.72
C GLU A 123 -7.95 11.06 1.87
N LYS A 124 -7.35 11.12 0.66
CA LYS A 124 -7.19 9.96 -0.20
C LYS A 124 -6.31 8.91 0.46
N LEU A 125 -5.17 9.32 1.03
CA LEU A 125 -4.24 8.40 1.67
C LEU A 125 -4.91 7.67 2.84
N TYR A 126 -5.60 8.39 3.72
CA TYR A 126 -6.33 7.77 4.82
C TYR A 126 -7.39 6.79 4.33
N TYR A 127 -8.18 7.19 3.32
CA TYR A 127 -9.20 6.34 2.71
C TYR A 127 -8.60 5.05 2.13
N ASN A 128 -7.52 5.17 1.34
CA ASN A 128 -6.86 4.02 0.71
C ASN A 128 -6.22 3.08 1.74
N MET A 129 -5.64 3.61 2.83
CA MET A 129 -5.15 2.79 3.95
C MET A 129 -6.29 2.00 4.63
N VAL A 130 -7.48 2.59 4.77
CA VAL A 130 -8.67 1.89 5.31
C VAL A 130 -9.16 0.83 4.34
N ASP A 131 -9.18 1.10 3.05
CA ASP A 131 -9.60 0.16 2.00
C ASP A 131 -8.67 -1.05 1.94
N ALA A 132 -7.36 -0.82 1.99
CA ALA A 132 -6.32 -1.83 2.08
C ALA A 132 -6.31 -2.59 3.44
N ARG A 133 -7.14 -2.18 4.41
CA ARG A 133 -7.19 -2.73 5.78
C ARG A 133 -5.87 -2.62 6.53
N ALA A 134 -5.03 -1.67 6.17
CA ALA A 134 -3.74 -1.40 6.77
C ALA A 134 -3.90 -0.66 8.12
N ASN A 135 -4.43 -1.36 9.13
CA ASN A 135 -4.73 -0.76 10.44
C ASN A 135 -3.47 -0.21 11.13
N TRP A 136 -2.31 -0.78 10.88
CA TRP A 136 -1.03 -0.29 11.40
C TRP A 136 -0.62 1.06 10.80
N LEU A 137 -1.25 1.52 9.70
CA LEU A 137 -1.00 2.80 9.05
C LEU A 137 -2.09 3.83 9.37
N TYR A 138 -3.38 3.49 9.22
CA TYR A 138 -4.46 4.46 9.49
C TYR A 138 -4.70 4.71 10.98
N GLN A 139 -4.05 3.96 11.88
CA GLN A 139 -4.06 4.19 13.33
C GLN A 139 -2.81 4.90 13.85
N LEU A 140 -1.93 5.35 12.96
CA LEU A 140 -0.76 6.14 13.36
C LEU A 140 -1.19 7.41 14.11
N PRO A 141 -0.49 7.78 15.19
CA PRO A 141 -0.85 8.95 16.01
C PRO A 141 -0.77 10.27 15.25
N GLU A 142 0.09 10.35 14.22
CA GLU A 142 0.28 11.53 13.37
C GLU A 142 -1.02 11.98 12.69
N TRP A 143 -1.94 11.07 12.44
CA TRP A 143 -3.25 11.39 11.88
C TRP A 143 -4.09 12.35 12.75
N ASN A 144 -3.81 12.43 14.06
CA ASN A 144 -4.56 13.32 14.95
C ASN A 144 -4.33 14.81 14.64
N ASP A 145 -3.14 15.14 14.10
CA ASP A 145 -2.76 16.51 13.75
C ASP A 145 -3.13 16.87 12.30
N ILE A 146 -3.50 15.87 11.48
CA ILE A 146 -3.76 16.01 10.04
C ILE A 146 -5.25 16.03 9.72
N LEU A 147 -5.99 15.09 10.30
CA LEU A 147 -7.44 14.94 10.07
C LEU A 147 -8.18 14.88 11.41
N THR A 148 -9.29 15.63 11.51
CA THR A 148 -10.15 15.56 12.70
C THR A 148 -10.71 14.15 12.89
N GLU A 149 -11.09 13.82 14.12
CA GLU A 149 -11.66 12.50 14.43
C GLU A 149 -12.96 12.27 13.64
N GLU A 150 -13.78 13.32 13.47
CA GLU A 150 -15.01 13.27 12.68
C GLU A 150 -14.70 12.95 11.21
N LYS A 151 -13.68 13.62 10.64
CA LYS A 151 -13.30 13.38 9.24
C LYS A 151 -12.77 11.96 9.03
N ARG A 152 -11.97 11.44 9.95
CA ARG A 152 -11.49 10.06 9.90
C ARG A 152 -12.64 9.05 10.00
N LYS A 153 -13.62 9.30 10.86
CA LYS A 153 -14.84 8.47 10.96
C LYS A 153 -15.67 8.52 9.69
N GLU A 154 -15.80 9.70 9.09
CA GLU A 154 -16.50 9.86 7.81
C GLU A 154 -15.85 9.03 6.70
N LEU A 155 -14.52 9.19 6.48
CA LEU A 155 -13.76 8.47 5.47
C LEU A 155 -13.81 6.96 5.69
N TYR A 156 -13.66 6.52 6.94
CA TYR A 156 -13.80 5.10 7.31
C TYR A 156 -15.17 4.55 6.94
N HIS A 157 -16.23 5.31 7.24
CA HIS A 157 -17.61 4.91 6.94
C HIS A 157 -17.88 4.88 5.44
N GLN A 158 -17.40 5.87 4.70
CA GLN A 158 -17.49 5.92 3.24
C GLN A 158 -16.84 4.68 2.61
N CYS A 159 -15.63 4.31 3.04
CA CYS A 159 -14.94 3.12 2.57
C CYS A 159 -15.75 1.84 2.84
N LYS A 160 -16.31 1.68 4.04
CA LYS A 160 -17.15 0.50 4.40
C LYS A 160 -18.43 0.42 3.58
N ILE A 161 -19.04 1.56 3.23
CA ILE A 161 -20.25 1.58 2.40
C ILE A 161 -19.92 1.27 0.94
N SER A 162 -18.82 1.82 0.38
CA SER A 162 -18.43 1.59 -1.01
C SER A 162 -18.14 0.12 -1.29
N GLY A 163 -17.51 -0.60 -0.35
CA GLY A 163 -17.28 -2.04 -0.43
C GLY A 163 -18.51 -2.93 -0.20
N THR A 164 -19.67 -2.33 0.13
CA THR A 164 -20.89 -3.09 0.42
C THR A 164 -21.75 -3.22 -0.83
N VAL A 165 -21.86 -4.41 -1.39
CA VAL A 165 -22.83 -4.72 -2.47
C VAL A 165 -24.23 -4.57 -1.91
N ARG A 166 -24.87 -3.44 -2.17
CA ARG A 166 -26.30 -3.24 -1.84
C ARG A 166 -27.14 -3.99 -2.86
N ARG A 167 -27.93 -4.97 -2.40
CA ARG A 167 -28.97 -5.56 -3.23
C ARG A 167 -29.97 -4.46 -3.64
N THR A 168 -30.07 -4.14 -4.90
CA THR A 168 -31.01 -3.14 -5.43
C THR A 168 -32.45 -3.68 -5.54
N GLY A 169 -32.64 -5.00 -5.33
CA GLY A 169 -33.94 -5.65 -5.42
C GLY A 169 -34.48 -6.08 -4.05
N ARG A 170 -35.81 -6.06 -3.91
CA ARG A 170 -36.51 -6.58 -2.72
C ARG A 170 -36.14 -8.06 -2.53
N LYS A 171 -35.73 -8.41 -1.30
CA LYS A 171 -35.48 -9.82 -0.94
C LYS A 171 -36.81 -10.60 -1.05
N VAL A 172 -36.83 -11.61 -1.91
CA VAL A 172 -37.98 -12.52 -2.06
C VAL A 172 -37.78 -13.67 -1.11
N TYR A 173 -38.70 -13.87 -0.18
CA TYR A 173 -38.66 -14.97 0.77
C TYR A 173 -39.35 -16.23 0.20
N PRO A 174 -39.03 -17.43 0.73
CA PRO A 174 -39.59 -18.68 0.22
C PRO A 174 -41.12 -18.74 0.13
N ASN A 175 -41.80 -18.04 1.01
CA ASN A 175 -43.26 -18.02 1.09
C ASN A 175 -43.93 -16.82 0.37
N ASP A 176 -43.12 -15.88 -0.15
CA ASP A 176 -43.67 -14.73 -0.90
C ASP A 176 -44.28 -15.17 -2.22
N PRO A 177 -45.23 -14.38 -2.79
CA PRO A 177 -45.67 -14.56 -4.16
C PRO A 177 -44.48 -14.50 -5.12
N CYS A 178 -44.45 -15.45 -6.07
CA CYS A 178 -43.34 -15.48 -7.02
C CYS A 178 -43.35 -14.26 -7.93
N PRO A 179 -42.23 -13.55 -8.10
CA PRO A 179 -42.13 -12.33 -8.93
C PRO A 179 -42.38 -12.60 -10.43
N CYS A 180 -42.40 -13.88 -10.87
CA CYS A 180 -42.75 -14.24 -12.25
C CYS A 180 -44.23 -14.11 -12.56
N GLY A 181 -45.09 -13.72 -11.61
CA GLY A 181 -46.53 -13.55 -11.82
C GLY A 181 -47.36 -14.86 -11.82
N SER A 182 -46.77 -16.01 -11.51
CA SER A 182 -47.45 -17.34 -11.53
C SER A 182 -48.48 -17.55 -10.43
N GLY A 183 -48.62 -16.61 -9.48
CA GLY A 183 -49.49 -16.76 -8.30
C GLY A 183 -49.00 -17.82 -7.28
N LYS A 184 -47.93 -18.58 -7.55
CA LYS A 184 -47.38 -19.58 -6.66
C LYS A 184 -46.38 -18.97 -5.68
N LYS A 185 -46.17 -19.61 -4.52
CA LYS A 185 -45.09 -19.24 -3.59
C LYS A 185 -43.72 -19.41 -4.26
N TYR A 186 -42.78 -18.52 -3.98
CA TYR A 186 -41.45 -18.51 -4.60
C TYR A 186 -40.76 -19.88 -4.52
N LYS A 187 -40.72 -20.52 -3.34
CA LYS A 187 -40.15 -21.87 -3.14
C LYS A 187 -40.80 -22.99 -3.97
N LYS A 188 -42.01 -22.76 -4.49
CA LYS A 188 -42.74 -23.73 -5.34
C LYS A 188 -42.72 -23.34 -6.82
N CYS A 189 -41.98 -22.30 -7.17
CA CYS A 189 -41.87 -21.77 -8.52
C CYS A 189 -40.41 -21.51 -8.89
N CYS A 190 -40.02 -20.24 -9.09
CA CYS A 190 -38.65 -19.89 -9.50
C CYS A 190 -37.57 -20.22 -8.44
N GLY A 191 -37.94 -20.28 -7.18
CA GLY A 191 -37.05 -20.67 -6.07
C GLY A 191 -37.02 -22.18 -5.76
N LYS A 192 -37.54 -23.03 -6.64
CA LYS A 192 -37.57 -24.49 -6.41
C LYS A 192 -36.19 -25.14 -6.55
N ASN A 193 -35.32 -24.54 -7.40
CA ASN A 193 -33.98 -25.02 -7.73
C ASN A 193 -32.90 -23.98 -7.43
N ALA A 194 -33.15 -23.01 -6.52
CA ALA A 194 -32.25 -21.96 -6.09
C ALA A 194 -31.59 -22.32 -4.73
#